data_58eab81bbd8eec9d307de215052ea0fc
#
_entry.id   58eab81bbd8eec9d307de215052ea0fc
#
_cell.length_a   1.000
_cell.length_b   1.000
_cell.length_c   1.000
_cell.angle_alpha   90.00
_cell.angle_beta   90.00
_cell.angle_gamma   90.00
#
_symmetry.space_group_name_H-M   'P 1'
#
loop_
_entity.id
_entity.type
_entity.pdbx_description
1 polymer ?
#
loop_
_entity_poly.entity_id
_entity_poly.type
_entity_poly.pdbx_seq_one_letter_code
_entity_poly.pdbx_strand_id
1 'polypeptide(L)'
;METFFSIQGEGFHSGKSAYFIRIGGCDVGCHWCDVKESWDHEKHQIVGVDDIVSKISGTNLVIITGGEPLMWDMTVLTKKIKKNKMVVHLETSGAYNLSGKWDWICLSPKKQKLPKKEIYEIANELKIIIYNK
;
A
#
# COMPACT_ATOMS: atom_id res chain seq x y z
N MET A 1 7.94 -2.81 7.76
CA MET A 1 7.02 -3.07 8.89
C MET A 1 6.74 -4.56 9.05
N GLU A 2 5.77 -5.06 8.32
CA GLU A 2 5.33 -6.44 8.44
C GLU A 2 4.80 -6.99 7.11
N THR A 3 4.74 -8.32 7.02
CA THR A 3 4.10 -9.00 5.89
C THR A 3 3.27 -10.17 6.44
N PHE A 4 2.08 -10.37 5.89
CA PHE A 4 1.17 -11.43 6.36
C PHE A 4 0.14 -11.80 5.30
N PHE A 5 -0.37 -13.03 5.40
CA PHE A 5 -1.52 -13.50 4.64
C PHE A 5 -2.82 -13.20 5.39
N SER A 6 -3.81 -12.66 4.69
CA SER A 6 -5.13 -12.37 5.26
C SER A 6 -6.20 -12.25 4.16
N ILE A 7 -7.38 -11.80 4.54
CA ILE A 7 -8.47 -11.46 3.63
C ILE A 7 -8.52 -9.93 3.50
N GLN A 8 -8.68 -9.43 2.26
CA GLN A 8 -9.00 -8.02 2.05
C GLN A 8 -10.38 -7.73 2.66
N GLY A 9 -10.42 -6.89 3.67
CA GLY A 9 -11.66 -6.58 4.43
C GLY A 9 -12.49 -5.46 3.84
N GLU A 10 -11.96 -4.71 2.85
CA GLU A 10 -12.55 -3.45 2.38
C GLU A 10 -12.58 -3.35 0.86
N GLY A 11 -13.48 -2.48 0.37
CA GLY A 11 -13.53 -2.04 -1.00
C GLY A 11 -13.98 -3.10 -2.01
N PHE A 12 -13.66 -2.87 -3.27
CA PHE A 12 -14.10 -3.70 -4.39
C PHE A 12 -13.62 -5.15 -4.30
N HIS A 13 -12.44 -5.36 -3.72
CA HIS A 13 -11.84 -6.69 -3.57
C HIS A 13 -12.09 -7.34 -2.20
N SER A 14 -13.05 -6.84 -1.43
CA SER A 14 -13.43 -7.42 -0.14
C SER A 14 -13.75 -8.92 -0.26
N GLY A 15 -13.26 -9.70 0.70
CA GLY A 15 -13.41 -11.16 0.74
C GLY A 15 -12.33 -11.94 -0.01
N LYS A 16 -11.47 -11.29 -0.81
CA LYS A 16 -10.37 -11.97 -1.49
C LYS A 16 -9.19 -12.24 -0.55
N SER A 17 -8.63 -13.45 -0.64
CA SER A 17 -7.37 -13.76 0.01
C SER A 17 -6.23 -12.96 -0.59
N ALA A 18 -5.39 -12.34 0.24
CA ALA A 18 -4.29 -11.50 -0.20
C ALA A 18 -3.07 -11.64 0.72
N TYR A 19 -1.90 -11.42 0.16
CA TYR A 19 -0.68 -11.26 0.93
C TYR A 19 -0.38 -9.77 1.08
N PHE A 20 -0.39 -9.29 2.32
CA PHE A 20 -0.19 -7.89 2.64
C PHE A 20 1.30 -7.60 2.89
N ILE A 21 1.77 -6.50 2.32
CA ILE A 21 3.08 -5.92 2.59
C ILE A 21 2.86 -4.51 3.13
N ARG A 22 3.06 -4.32 4.43
CA ARG A 22 2.99 -3.00 5.07
C ARG A 22 4.36 -2.34 5.09
N ILE A 23 4.47 -1.20 4.42
CA ILE A 23 5.69 -0.39 4.37
C ILE A 23 5.72 0.57 5.55
N GLY A 24 6.88 0.73 6.20
CA GLY A 24 7.10 1.77 7.21
C GLY A 24 7.42 3.11 6.57
N GLY A 25 7.06 4.19 7.26
CA GLY A 25 7.22 5.57 6.84
C GLY A 25 5.92 6.21 6.36
N CYS A 26 5.48 7.29 7.04
CA CYS A 26 4.34 8.10 6.63
C CYS A 26 4.45 9.49 7.24
N ASP A 27 4.43 10.51 6.41
CA ASP A 27 4.45 11.92 6.82
C ASP A 27 3.11 12.64 6.58
N VAL A 28 2.07 11.90 6.23
CA VAL A 28 0.73 12.46 5.95
C VAL A 28 0.06 13.01 7.21
N GLY A 29 0.33 12.42 8.39
CA GLY A 29 -0.07 12.98 9.68
C GLY A 29 -1.56 12.91 10.00
N CYS A 30 -2.25 11.85 9.61
CA CYS A 30 -3.68 11.67 9.89
C CYS A 30 -3.92 11.47 11.39
N HIS A 31 -4.61 12.39 12.08
CA HIS A 31 -4.87 12.29 13.52
C HIS A 31 -5.65 11.03 13.93
N TRP A 32 -6.47 10.49 13.03
CA TRP A 32 -7.29 9.27 13.20
C TRP A 32 -6.62 8.01 12.65
N CYS A 33 -5.31 8.04 12.34
CA CYS A 33 -4.58 6.87 11.84
C CYS A 33 -4.64 5.73 12.85
N ASP A 34 -5.00 4.55 12.39
CA ASP A 34 -5.08 3.31 13.18
C ASP A 34 -3.72 2.58 13.28
N VAL A 35 -2.73 3.01 12.45
CA VAL A 35 -1.40 2.39 12.37
C VAL A 35 -0.31 3.46 12.56
N LYS A 36 -0.37 4.24 13.64
CA LYS A 36 0.59 5.33 13.92
C LYS A 36 2.03 4.86 14.06
N GLU A 37 2.26 3.61 14.46
CA GLU A 37 3.57 2.99 14.50
C GLU A 37 4.24 2.92 13.12
N SER A 38 3.48 2.99 12.03
CA SER A 38 4.01 3.04 10.67
C SER A 38 4.68 4.37 10.29
N TRP A 39 4.48 5.45 11.07
CA TRP A 39 4.96 6.78 10.70
C TRP A 39 6.48 6.87 10.71
N ASP A 40 7.10 6.25 11.71
CA ASP A 40 8.55 6.28 11.91
C ASP A 40 9.18 5.01 11.32
N HIS A 41 9.78 5.16 10.13
CA HIS A 41 10.40 4.03 9.45
C HIS A 41 11.66 3.51 10.16
N GLU A 42 12.33 4.35 10.96
CA GLU A 42 13.56 3.96 11.69
C GLU A 42 13.28 2.92 12.79
N LYS A 43 12.03 2.83 13.26
CA LYS A 43 11.59 1.81 14.22
C LYS A 43 11.39 0.43 13.61
N HIS A 44 11.53 0.30 12.29
CA HIS A 44 11.27 -0.94 11.58
C HIS A 44 12.53 -1.48 10.93
N GLN A 45 12.68 -2.80 10.99
CA GLN A 45 13.79 -3.48 10.34
C GLN A 45 13.74 -3.27 8.82
N ILE A 46 14.89 -2.95 8.24
CA ILE A 46 15.09 -2.97 6.79
C ILE A 46 15.16 -4.43 6.34
N VAL A 47 14.34 -4.78 5.35
CA VAL A 47 14.25 -6.14 4.80
C VAL A 47 14.54 -6.10 3.31
N GLY A 48 15.32 -7.04 2.82
CA GLY A 48 15.63 -7.18 1.40
C GLY A 48 14.38 -7.50 0.56
N VAL A 49 14.31 -6.96 -0.65
CA VAL A 49 13.16 -7.20 -1.55
C VAL A 49 13.01 -8.69 -1.86
N ASP A 50 14.11 -9.43 -2.01
CA ASP A 50 14.08 -10.88 -2.28
C ASP A 50 13.52 -11.66 -1.09
N ASP A 51 13.86 -11.26 0.12
CA ASP A 51 13.35 -11.86 1.36
C ASP A 51 11.84 -11.63 1.52
N ILE A 52 11.35 -10.44 1.12
CA ILE A 52 9.92 -10.14 1.12
C ILE A 52 9.21 -11.03 0.10
N VAL A 53 9.71 -11.08 -1.14
CA VAL A 53 9.07 -11.82 -2.24
C VAL A 53 9.06 -13.32 -1.97
N SER A 54 10.10 -13.87 -1.35
CA SER A 54 10.18 -15.31 -1.00
C SER A 54 9.15 -15.75 0.03
N LYS A 55 8.62 -14.84 0.85
CA LYS A 55 7.61 -15.12 1.87
C LYS A 55 6.18 -15.13 1.33
N ILE A 56 5.96 -14.58 0.13
CA ILE A 56 4.60 -14.51 -0.46
C ILE A 56 4.12 -15.92 -0.74
N SER A 57 3.00 -16.30 -0.12
CA SER A 57 2.40 -17.63 -0.27
C SER A 57 0.89 -17.59 -0.06
N GLY A 58 0.19 -18.67 -0.45
CA GLY A 58 -1.24 -18.85 -0.21
C GLY A 58 -2.19 -18.08 -1.13
N THR A 59 -1.67 -17.18 -1.97
CA THR A 59 -2.47 -16.37 -2.90
C THR A 59 -1.62 -15.86 -4.05
N ASN A 60 -2.25 -15.41 -5.13
CA ASN A 60 -1.62 -14.68 -6.22
C ASN A 60 -1.85 -13.15 -6.15
N LEU A 61 -2.56 -12.67 -5.13
CA LEU A 61 -2.83 -11.26 -4.92
C LEU A 61 -1.93 -10.70 -3.81
N VAL A 62 -1.17 -9.68 -4.14
CA VAL A 62 -0.32 -8.92 -3.20
C VAL A 62 -0.86 -7.52 -3.06
N ILE A 63 -1.06 -7.06 -1.83
CA ILE A 63 -1.50 -5.70 -1.51
C ILE A 63 -0.38 -4.99 -0.78
N ILE A 64 0.13 -3.92 -1.38
CA ILE A 64 1.14 -3.05 -0.77
C ILE A 64 0.43 -1.86 -0.16
N THR A 65 0.62 -1.70 1.13
CA THR A 65 -0.05 -0.72 2.00
C THR A 65 0.91 -0.31 3.13
N GLY A 66 0.42 0.23 4.22
CA GLY A 66 1.18 0.47 5.44
C GLY A 66 1.13 1.91 5.89
N GLY A 67 2.26 2.60 6.01
CA GLY A 67 2.35 4.03 6.10
C GLY A 67 1.93 4.69 4.79
N GLU A 68 2.87 5.22 4.04
CA GLU A 68 2.62 5.68 2.67
C GLU A 68 3.62 5.01 1.71
N PRO A 69 3.18 3.99 0.95
CA PRO A 69 4.11 3.24 0.09
C PRO A 69 4.84 4.10 -0.94
N LEU A 70 4.17 5.11 -1.50
CA LEU A 70 4.76 5.97 -2.54
C LEU A 70 5.77 6.99 -2.01
N MET A 71 6.04 7.05 -0.69
CA MET A 71 7.23 7.73 -0.17
C MET A 71 8.51 7.06 -0.65
N TRP A 72 8.44 5.80 -1.08
CA TRP A 72 9.55 4.98 -1.50
C TRP A 72 9.41 4.60 -2.97
N ASP A 73 10.54 4.29 -3.63
CA ASP A 73 10.50 3.75 -4.99
C ASP A 73 10.06 2.27 -4.96
N MET A 74 8.84 2.02 -5.41
CA MET A 74 8.22 0.68 -5.48
C MET A 74 8.61 -0.10 -6.75
N THR A 75 9.44 0.46 -7.62
CA THR A 75 9.74 -0.13 -8.94
C THR A 75 10.34 -1.52 -8.84
N VAL A 76 11.36 -1.71 -8.00
CA VAL A 76 12.05 -3.00 -7.87
C VAL A 76 11.14 -4.05 -7.24
N LEU A 77 10.45 -3.70 -6.16
CA LEU A 77 9.55 -4.60 -5.44
C LEU A 77 8.44 -5.11 -6.36
N THR A 78 7.70 -4.18 -6.98
CA THR A 78 6.57 -4.55 -7.85
C THR A 78 7.02 -5.34 -9.07
N LYS A 79 8.18 -5.00 -9.69
CA LYS A 79 8.75 -5.75 -10.80
C LYS A 79 9.04 -7.20 -10.43
N LYS A 80 9.61 -7.45 -9.25
CA LYS A 80 9.91 -8.80 -8.78
C LYS A 80 8.65 -9.60 -8.48
N ILE A 81 7.64 -8.99 -7.84
CA ILE A 81 6.35 -9.63 -7.57
C ILE A 81 5.68 -10.01 -8.90
N LYS A 82 5.62 -9.09 -9.86
CA LYS A 82 5.00 -9.34 -11.18
C LYS A 82 5.76 -10.39 -12.01
N LYS A 83 7.08 -10.54 -11.84
CA LYS A 83 7.85 -11.62 -12.49
C LYS A 83 7.34 -13.00 -12.06
N ASN A 84 6.81 -13.12 -10.85
CA ASN A 84 6.17 -14.35 -10.35
C ASN A 84 4.69 -14.47 -10.75
N LYS A 85 4.22 -13.70 -11.75
CA LYS A 85 2.85 -13.69 -12.28
C LYS A 85 1.78 -13.37 -11.23
N MET A 86 2.14 -12.59 -10.20
CA MET A 86 1.22 -12.14 -9.17
C MET A 86 0.55 -10.82 -9.57
N VAL A 87 -0.66 -10.62 -9.07
CA VAL A 87 -1.43 -9.36 -9.16
C VAL A 87 -1.00 -8.46 -8.02
N VAL A 88 -0.72 -7.17 -8.30
CA VAL A 88 -0.20 -6.23 -7.32
C VAL A 88 -1.14 -5.03 -7.17
N HIS A 89 -1.67 -4.85 -5.98
CA HIS A 89 -2.51 -3.71 -5.61
C HIS A 89 -1.75 -2.72 -4.75
N LEU A 90 -2.09 -1.45 -4.90
CA LEU A 90 -1.59 -0.34 -4.09
C LEU A 90 -2.74 0.25 -3.27
N GLU A 91 -2.50 0.47 -1.98
CA GLU A 91 -3.28 1.37 -1.14
C GLU A 91 -2.41 2.58 -0.78
N THR A 92 -2.84 3.78 -1.16
CA THR A 92 -2.05 5.01 -1.01
C THR A 92 -2.91 6.23 -0.73
N SER A 93 -2.35 7.21 -0.05
CA SER A 93 -2.93 8.56 0.03
C SER A 93 -2.82 9.33 -1.30
N GLY A 94 -1.94 8.89 -2.22
CA GLY A 94 -1.66 9.54 -3.48
C GLY A 94 -0.82 10.81 -3.38
N ALA A 95 -0.27 11.11 -2.21
CA ALA A 95 0.46 12.38 -1.97
C ALA A 95 1.83 12.46 -2.64
N TYR A 96 2.34 11.36 -3.17
CA TYR A 96 3.63 11.24 -3.82
C TYR A 96 3.51 10.82 -5.28
N ASN A 97 4.57 10.99 -6.05
CA ASN A 97 4.62 10.55 -7.44
C ASN A 97 4.50 9.03 -7.53
N LEU A 98 3.80 8.56 -8.55
CA LEU A 98 3.65 7.12 -8.76
C LEU A 98 4.99 6.50 -9.14
N SER A 99 5.34 5.42 -8.44
CA SER A 99 6.43 4.51 -8.79
C SER A 99 5.93 3.07 -8.76
N GLY A 100 6.60 2.16 -9.48
CA GLY A 100 6.18 0.77 -9.56
C GLY A 100 5.14 0.46 -10.64
N LYS A 101 4.69 -0.81 -10.68
CA LYS A 101 3.71 -1.32 -11.65
C LYS A 101 2.54 -1.96 -10.90
N TRP A 102 1.36 -1.43 -11.09
CA TRP A 102 0.17 -1.76 -10.35
C TRP A 102 -0.92 -2.32 -11.26
N ASP A 103 -1.67 -3.29 -10.78
CA ASP A 103 -2.88 -3.82 -11.45
C ASP A 103 -4.15 -3.16 -10.89
N TRP A 104 -4.07 -2.61 -9.67
CA TRP A 104 -5.15 -1.89 -9.00
C TRP A 104 -4.59 -0.82 -8.08
N ILE A 105 -5.15 0.36 -8.11
CA ILE A 105 -4.79 1.48 -7.22
C ILE A 105 -6.03 1.92 -6.45
N CYS A 106 -6.01 1.71 -5.14
CA CYS A 106 -6.96 2.24 -4.18
C CYS A 106 -6.42 3.56 -3.65
N LEU A 107 -7.03 4.68 -4.05
CA LEU A 107 -6.69 6.01 -3.60
C LEU A 107 -7.51 6.36 -2.35
N SER A 108 -6.83 6.68 -1.25
CA SER A 108 -7.44 7.16 -0.01
C SER A 108 -6.98 8.59 0.31
N PRO A 109 -7.58 9.63 -0.31
CA PRO A 109 -7.12 11.01 -0.21
C PRO A 109 -7.19 11.54 1.22
N LYS A 110 -6.24 12.39 1.57
CA LYS A 110 -6.14 13.00 2.91
C LYS A 110 -6.09 14.52 2.80
N LYS A 111 -6.80 15.22 3.70
CA LYS A 111 -6.79 16.68 3.74
C LYS A 111 -5.43 17.28 4.05
N GLN A 112 -4.66 16.60 4.88
CA GLN A 112 -3.36 17.05 5.36
C GLN A 112 -2.31 17.12 4.26
N LYS A 113 -2.40 16.20 3.27
CA LYS A 113 -1.51 16.14 2.13
C LYS A 113 -2.29 15.62 0.92
N LEU A 114 -2.66 16.53 0.03
CA LEU A 114 -3.51 16.22 -1.10
C LEU A 114 -2.83 15.29 -2.10
N PRO A 115 -3.59 14.40 -2.76
CA PRO A 115 -3.08 13.53 -3.81
C PRO A 115 -2.54 14.34 -5.01
N LYS A 116 -1.59 13.77 -5.71
CA LYS A 116 -1.15 14.26 -7.02
C LYS A 116 -2.29 14.09 -8.03
N LYS A 117 -2.44 15.07 -8.94
CA LYS A 117 -3.51 15.07 -9.94
C LYS A 117 -3.52 13.78 -10.78
N GLU A 118 -2.36 13.33 -11.19
CA GLU A 118 -2.17 12.11 -11.97
C GLU A 118 -2.71 10.85 -11.29
N ILE A 119 -2.67 10.79 -9.95
CA ILE A 119 -3.18 9.60 -9.22
C ILE A 119 -4.71 9.53 -9.28
N TYR A 120 -5.41 10.69 -9.27
CA TYR A 120 -6.87 10.70 -9.44
C TYR A 120 -7.29 10.15 -10.81
N GLU A 121 -6.50 10.39 -11.85
CA GLU A 121 -6.83 9.99 -13.21
C GLU A 121 -6.66 8.48 -13.45
N ILE A 122 -5.80 7.82 -12.66
CA ILE A 122 -5.44 6.40 -12.83
C ILE A 122 -5.94 5.49 -11.70
N ALA A 123 -6.48 6.07 -10.63
CA ALA A 123 -7.02 5.29 -9.52
C ALA A 123 -8.23 4.44 -9.98
N ASN A 124 -8.25 3.18 -9.56
CA ASN A 124 -9.35 2.26 -9.84
C ASN A 124 -10.44 2.31 -8.77
N GLU A 125 -10.08 2.73 -7.56
CA GLU A 125 -10.95 2.77 -6.39
C GLU A 125 -10.65 4.00 -5.54
N LEU A 126 -11.70 4.58 -4.95
CA LEU A 126 -11.60 5.71 -4.03
C LEU A 126 -12.12 5.28 -2.66
N LYS A 127 -11.24 5.32 -1.64
CA LYS A 127 -11.58 5.04 -0.24
C LYS A 127 -11.61 6.32 0.57
N ILE A 128 -12.80 6.75 0.99
CA ILE A 128 -13.01 7.97 1.78
C ILE A 128 -13.32 7.58 3.23
N ILE A 129 -12.53 8.10 4.16
CA ILE A 129 -12.82 7.97 5.59
C ILE A 129 -13.90 9.00 5.95
N ILE A 130 -15.04 8.51 6.40
CA ILE A 130 -16.14 9.33 6.89
C ILE A 130 -16.17 9.22 8.41
N TYR A 131 -16.06 10.37 9.08
CA TYR A 131 -16.21 10.46 10.52
C TYR A 131 -17.19 11.60 10.83
N ASN A 132 -18.21 11.29 11.60
CA ASN A 132 -19.17 12.28 12.10
C ASN A 132 -18.71 12.77 13.48
N LYS A 133 -18.88 14.07 13.68
CA LYS A 133 -18.82 14.67 15.02
C LYS A 133 -20.20 14.65 15.63
#